data_b6ff73c8d3ca02ec9470b8b9d6c4febd
#
_entry.id   b6ff73c8d3ca02ec9470b8b9d6c4febd
#
_cell.length_a   1.000
_cell.length_b   1.000
_cell.length_c   1.000
_cell.angle_alpha   90.00
_cell.angle_beta   90.00
_cell.angle_gamma   90.00
#
_symmetry.space_group_name_H-M   'P 1'
#
loop_
_entity.id
_entity.type
_entity.pdbx_description
1 polymer ?
#
loop_
_entity_poly.entity_id
_entity_poly.type
_entity_poly.pdbx_seq_one_letter_code
_entity_poly.pdbx_strand_id
1 'polypeptide(L)'
;MNKTLYYIFIITITGVFSITSIQAAEVTLEKVWETDAIYKLPESVIYDKKRDILYVSNINEDGFKHLGNGFISKVSTDGKVVDMKWVLGLDAPKGLTISNDKLYATDINSLIEIDIKTGKILNRYVAPAAIHLNDVAADDKGQIYAADTLTDSIYRLNSIGLFAMWLNDTALEAPNGLHVEGNDMIIGSWGFPTDGFNTEIPGHLKIVSLIDKSIKSLGNAKPVGNLDGVEADGNGAYYVTDWINGKLLHIQPNGDSTLLLNLSSGAADLEVILEKKLIIIPLMKDNKLVAYKIR
;
A
#
# COMPACT_ATOMS: atom_id res chain seq x y z
N MET A 1 -23.75 -82.83 23.06
CA MET A 1 -23.63 -81.38 23.31
C MET A 1 -22.70 -80.75 22.24
N ASN A 2 -23.27 -80.22 21.18
CA ASN A 2 -22.49 -79.60 20.09
C ASN A 2 -22.32 -78.14 20.39
N LYS A 3 -21.08 -77.68 20.47
CA LYS A 3 -20.73 -76.24 20.56
C LYS A 3 -20.45 -75.72 19.15
N THR A 4 -21.32 -74.84 18.66
CA THR A 4 -21.13 -74.10 17.39
C THR A 4 -20.31 -72.86 17.67
N LEU A 5 -19.14 -72.78 17.03
CA LEU A 5 -18.26 -71.59 17.07
C LEU A 5 -18.69 -70.60 15.97
N TYR A 6 -19.02 -69.34 16.34
CA TYR A 6 -19.26 -68.25 15.40
C TYR A 6 -17.98 -67.44 15.24
N TYR A 7 -17.48 -67.38 14.03
CA TYR A 7 -16.39 -66.44 13.65
C TYR A 7 -16.99 -65.15 13.21
N ILE A 8 -16.63 -64.05 13.88
CA ILE A 8 -16.97 -62.68 13.47
C ILE A 8 -15.82 -62.17 12.59
N PHE A 9 -16.09 -61.94 11.32
CA PHE A 9 -15.16 -61.26 10.40
C PHE A 9 -15.35 -59.74 10.59
N ILE A 10 -14.31 -59.05 11.10
CA ILE A 10 -14.24 -57.58 11.12
C ILE A 10 -13.56 -57.14 9.83
N ILE A 11 -14.33 -56.53 8.91
CA ILE A 11 -13.79 -55.91 7.70
C ILE A 11 -13.41 -54.46 8.07
N THR A 12 -12.12 -54.20 8.20
CA THR A 12 -11.58 -52.81 8.32
C THR A 12 -11.49 -52.21 6.93
N ILE A 13 -12.37 -51.26 6.62
CA ILE A 13 -12.29 -50.43 5.41
C ILE A 13 -11.33 -49.30 5.71
N THR A 14 -10.09 -49.38 5.25
CA THR A 14 -9.15 -48.25 5.22
C THR A 14 -9.47 -47.37 4.02
N GLY A 15 -10.24 -46.29 4.27
CA GLY A 15 -10.46 -45.23 3.29
C GLY A 15 -9.17 -44.43 3.09
N VAL A 16 -8.56 -44.52 1.92
CA VAL A 16 -7.46 -43.64 1.50
C VAL A 16 -8.09 -42.30 1.06
N PHE A 17 -8.04 -41.27 1.93
CA PHE A 17 -8.36 -39.90 1.53
C PHE A 17 -7.18 -39.34 0.74
N SER A 18 -7.30 -39.27 -0.57
CA SER A 18 -6.37 -38.50 -1.39
C SER A 18 -6.63 -37.02 -1.14
N ILE A 19 -5.76 -36.36 -0.39
CA ILE A 19 -5.74 -34.87 -0.30
C ILE A 19 -5.12 -34.37 -1.60
N THR A 20 -5.96 -33.99 -2.54
CA THR A 20 -5.52 -33.18 -3.68
C THR A 20 -5.20 -31.77 -3.15
N SER A 21 -3.91 -31.45 -3.04
CA SER A 21 -3.49 -30.06 -2.83
C SER A 21 -3.95 -29.25 -4.04
N ILE A 22 -4.92 -28.35 -3.83
CA ILE A 22 -5.22 -27.31 -4.82
C ILE A 22 -4.03 -26.37 -4.79
N GLN A 23 -3.14 -26.50 -5.76
CA GLN A 23 -2.06 -25.52 -5.97
C GLN A 23 -2.74 -24.25 -6.45
N ALA A 24 -2.66 -23.17 -5.66
CA ALA A 24 -3.13 -21.86 -6.10
C ALA A 24 -2.45 -21.52 -7.43
N ALA A 25 -3.22 -21.02 -8.39
CA ALA A 25 -2.66 -20.59 -9.67
C ALA A 25 -1.60 -19.50 -9.41
N GLU A 26 -0.42 -19.69 -9.99
CA GLU A 26 0.67 -18.72 -9.87
C GLU A 26 0.25 -17.39 -10.53
N VAL A 27 0.28 -16.30 -9.77
CA VAL A 27 -0.02 -14.96 -10.29
C VAL A 27 1.06 -14.59 -11.31
N THR A 28 0.63 -14.29 -12.54
CA THR A 28 1.54 -13.79 -13.58
C THR A 28 1.12 -12.39 -14.03
N LEU A 29 2.11 -11.58 -14.42
CA LEU A 29 1.92 -10.17 -14.79
C LEU A 29 2.41 -9.92 -16.21
N GLU A 30 1.59 -9.22 -16.99
CA GLU A 30 1.90 -8.80 -18.35
C GLU A 30 1.92 -7.28 -18.42
N LYS A 31 3.05 -6.67 -18.81
CA LYS A 31 3.15 -5.22 -19.00
C LYS A 31 2.20 -4.76 -20.11
N VAL A 32 1.29 -3.83 -19.79
CA VAL A 32 0.30 -3.32 -20.75
C VAL A 32 0.63 -1.93 -21.26
N TRP A 33 1.23 -1.08 -20.43
CA TRP A 33 1.73 0.22 -20.84
C TRP A 33 2.80 0.73 -19.87
N GLU A 34 3.61 1.65 -20.37
CA GLU A 34 4.59 2.43 -19.63
C GLU A 34 4.61 3.83 -20.24
N THR A 35 4.65 4.86 -19.41
CA THR A 35 4.70 6.24 -19.90
C THR A 35 6.13 6.66 -20.25
N ASP A 36 6.25 7.76 -21.00
CA ASP A 36 7.51 8.48 -21.08
C ASP A 36 7.88 9.08 -19.71
N ALA A 37 9.16 9.50 -19.55
CA ALA A 37 9.69 10.11 -18.33
C ALA A 37 9.23 11.58 -18.18
N ILE A 38 7.93 11.78 -18.01
CA ILE A 38 7.27 13.09 -17.99
C ILE A 38 6.84 13.57 -16.61
N TYR A 39 6.75 12.65 -15.65
CA TYR A 39 6.44 12.94 -14.25
C TYR A 39 7.65 13.53 -13.51
N LYS A 40 7.46 13.92 -12.26
CA LYS A 40 8.52 14.51 -11.44
C LYS A 40 8.57 13.85 -10.07
N LEU A 41 9.38 12.82 -9.94
CA LEU A 41 9.42 11.94 -8.77
C LEU A 41 7.99 11.50 -8.38
N PRO A 42 7.27 10.78 -9.27
CA PRO A 42 5.92 10.30 -8.95
C PRO A 42 6.02 9.30 -7.81
N GLU A 43 5.19 9.52 -6.78
CA GLU A 43 5.34 8.73 -5.54
C GLU A 43 4.14 7.83 -5.28
N SER A 44 2.90 8.32 -5.46
CA SER A 44 1.70 7.51 -5.27
C SER A 44 0.75 7.65 -6.46
N VAL A 45 -0.04 6.62 -6.69
CA VAL A 45 -1.13 6.61 -7.64
C VAL A 45 -2.39 6.04 -6.97
N ILE A 46 -3.55 6.69 -7.17
CA ILE A 46 -4.84 6.22 -6.64
C ILE A 46 -5.91 6.25 -7.72
N TYR A 47 -6.75 5.21 -7.77
CA TYR A 47 -7.85 5.09 -8.72
C TYR A 47 -9.16 5.65 -8.18
N ASP A 48 -9.72 6.62 -8.87
CA ASP A 48 -11.09 7.07 -8.65
C ASP A 48 -12.06 6.23 -9.50
N LYS A 49 -12.61 5.19 -8.91
CA LYS A 49 -13.58 4.30 -9.56
C LYS A 49 -14.82 5.03 -10.09
N LYS A 50 -15.26 6.08 -9.40
CA LYS A 50 -16.46 6.84 -9.78
C LYS A 50 -16.25 7.66 -11.05
N ARG A 51 -15.01 8.12 -11.29
CA ARG A 51 -14.65 8.98 -12.42
C ARG A 51 -13.82 8.27 -13.48
N ASP A 52 -13.42 7.02 -13.21
CA ASP A 52 -12.52 6.20 -14.04
C ASP A 52 -11.22 6.94 -14.38
N ILE A 53 -10.60 7.53 -13.35
CA ILE A 53 -9.39 8.34 -13.47
C ILE A 53 -8.36 7.95 -12.41
N LEU A 54 -7.09 8.15 -12.70
CA LEU A 54 -5.98 8.03 -11.77
C LEU A 54 -5.53 9.41 -11.33
N TYR A 55 -5.21 9.57 -10.04
CA TYR A 55 -4.47 10.71 -9.54
C TYR A 55 -3.06 10.25 -9.18
N VAL A 56 -2.06 11.06 -9.50
CA VAL A 56 -0.65 10.75 -9.28
C VAL A 56 0.01 11.91 -8.56
N SER A 57 0.57 11.67 -7.38
CA SER A 57 1.38 12.66 -6.67
C SER A 57 2.75 12.80 -7.32
N ASN A 58 3.28 14.02 -7.33
CA ASN A 58 4.60 14.34 -7.85
C ASN A 58 5.34 15.20 -6.83
N ILE A 59 6.39 14.67 -6.21
CA ILE A 59 7.23 15.39 -5.25
C ILE A 59 7.94 16.56 -5.92
N ASN A 60 8.37 16.39 -7.15
CA ASN A 60 9.07 17.28 -8.05
C ASN A 60 10.58 17.41 -7.76
N GLU A 61 11.04 17.91 -6.59
CA GLU A 61 12.48 18.12 -6.34
C GLU A 61 12.97 17.44 -5.05
N ASP A 62 12.41 17.82 -3.91
CA ASP A 62 12.91 17.43 -2.58
C ASP A 62 11.76 17.02 -1.67
N GLY A 63 11.81 15.80 -1.14
CA GLY A 63 10.76 15.21 -0.30
C GLY A 63 10.62 15.83 1.10
N PHE A 64 11.52 16.75 1.48
CA PHE A 64 11.60 17.34 2.83
C PHE A 64 11.48 18.87 2.85
N LYS A 65 11.51 19.52 1.70
CA LYS A 65 11.50 21.00 1.62
C LYS A 65 10.15 21.55 1.23
N HIS A 66 9.75 22.62 1.92
CA HIS A 66 8.55 23.40 1.58
C HIS A 66 8.85 24.33 0.40
N LEU A 67 8.78 23.79 -0.82
CA LEU A 67 9.11 24.52 -2.06
C LEU A 67 7.88 25.02 -2.81
N GLY A 68 6.68 24.54 -2.47
CA GLY A 68 5.43 24.92 -3.14
C GLY A 68 5.35 24.50 -4.61
N ASN A 69 6.23 23.57 -5.05
CA ASN A 69 6.36 23.18 -6.45
C ASN A 69 5.88 21.74 -6.75
N GLY A 70 5.49 20.98 -5.71
CA GLY A 70 4.84 19.67 -5.84
C GLY A 70 3.45 19.80 -6.46
N PHE A 71 2.96 18.75 -7.07
CA PHE A 71 1.68 18.77 -7.77
C PHE A 71 1.04 17.37 -7.84
N ILE A 72 -0.27 17.32 -8.16
CA ILE A 72 -0.98 16.09 -8.48
C ILE A 72 -1.41 16.13 -9.94
N SER A 73 -1.18 15.04 -10.66
CA SER A 73 -1.59 14.83 -12.05
C SER A 73 -2.89 14.03 -12.14
N LYS A 74 -3.67 14.23 -13.20
CA LYS A 74 -4.74 13.34 -13.66
C LYS A 74 -4.28 12.51 -14.84
N VAL A 75 -4.54 11.20 -14.77
CA VAL A 75 -4.13 10.24 -15.79
C VAL A 75 -5.29 9.28 -16.05
N SER A 76 -5.54 8.91 -17.28
CA SER A 76 -6.50 7.85 -17.60
C SER A 76 -5.93 6.46 -17.30
N THR A 77 -6.77 5.45 -17.14
CA THR A 77 -6.33 4.08 -16.82
C THR A 77 -5.55 3.40 -17.95
N ASP A 78 -5.49 4.00 -19.14
CA ASP A 78 -4.62 3.59 -20.26
C ASP A 78 -3.29 4.37 -20.32
N GLY A 79 -2.95 5.13 -19.27
CA GLY A 79 -1.67 5.81 -19.09
C GLY A 79 -1.55 7.20 -19.77
N LYS A 80 -2.64 7.72 -20.36
CA LYS A 80 -2.61 9.05 -21.02
C LYS A 80 -2.82 10.16 -19.99
N VAL A 81 -1.97 11.18 -20.04
CA VAL A 81 -2.12 12.36 -19.19
C VAL A 81 -3.38 13.16 -19.62
N VAL A 82 -4.28 13.35 -18.67
CA VAL A 82 -5.49 14.20 -18.82
C VAL A 82 -5.19 15.63 -18.39
N ASP A 83 -4.51 15.79 -17.25
CA ASP A 83 -4.03 17.07 -16.74
C ASP A 83 -2.77 16.84 -15.91
N MET A 84 -1.62 17.32 -16.39
CA MET A 84 -0.33 17.09 -15.73
C MET A 84 -0.21 17.80 -14.39
N LYS A 85 -0.82 18.96 -14.21
CA LYS A 85 -0.70 19.80 -13.02
C LYS A 85 -2.07 20.21 -12.50
N TRP A 86 -2.93 19.24 -12.29
CA TRP A 86 -4.32 19.43 -11.86
C TRP A 86 -4.45 20.07 -10.47
N VAL A 87 -3.58 19.70 -9.51
CA VAL A 87 -3.46 20.40 -8.22
C VAL A 87 -2.06 20.97 -8.12
N LEU A 88 -1.96 22.23 -7.76
CA LEU A 88 -0.70 22.97 -7.55
C LEU A 88 -0.59 23.48 -6.12
N GLY A 89 0.59 23.97 -5.76
CA GLY A 89 0.85 24.61 -4.47
C GLY A 89 1.01 23.62 -3.34
N LEU A 90 1.39 22.37 -3.65
CA LEU A 90 1.85 21.38 -2.69
C LEU A 90 3.37 21.49 -2.55
N ASP A 91 3.91 21.02 -1.44
CA ASP A 91 5.36 21.02 -1.21
C ASP A 91 6.00 19.76 -1.80
N ALA A 92 5.72 18.60 -1.22
CA ALA A 92 6.23 17.31 -1.64
C ALA A 92 5.14 16.23 -1.41
N PRO A 93 4.04 16.25 -2.21
CA PRO A 93 2.94 15.30 -2.01
C PRO A 93 3.39 13.87 -2.25
N LYS A 94 2.97 12.98 -1.33
CA LYS A 94 3.28 11.55 -1.36
C LYS A 94 2.00 10.74 -1.43
N GLY A 95 1.71 9.90 -0.44
CA GLY A 95 0.57 9.01 -0.40
C GLY A 95 -0.76 9.69 -0.71
N LEU A 96 -1.65 8.98 -1.38
CA LEU A 96 -2.97 9.46 -1.81
C LEU A 96 -4.07 8.52 -1.34
N THR A 97 -5.20 9.07 -0.86
CA THR A 97 -6.40 8.28 -0.61
C THR A 97 -7.66 9.06 -0.95
N ILE A 98 -8.76 8.36 -1.24
CA ILE A 98 -10.06 8.95 -1.57
C ILE A 98 -11.08 8.56 -0.51
N SER A 99 -11.74 9.56 0.08
CA SER A 99 -12.85 9.35 1.00
C SER A 99 -13.91 10.43 0.83
N ASN A 100 -15.19 10.04 0.81
CA ASN A 100 -16.34 10.95 0.76
C ASN A 100 -16.27 12.02 -0.36
N ASP A 101 -15.92 11.60 -1.58
CA ASP A 101 -15.72 12.50 -2.75
C ASP A 101 -14.64 13.59 -2.54
N LYS A 102 -13.65 13.30 -1.70
CA LYS A 102 -12.46 14.13 -1.49
C LYS A 102 -11.20 13.29 -1.73
N LEU A 103 -10.18 13.94 -2.26
CA LEU A 103 -8.83 13.39 -2.34
C LEU A 103 -8.03 13.92 -1.15
N TYR A 104 -7.32 13.04 -0.48
CA TYR A 104 -6.37 13.39 0.57
C TYR A 104 -4.96 13.06 0.10
N ALA A 105 -4.02 13.93 0.42
CA ALA A 105 -2.60 13.74 0.12
C ALA A 105 -1.77 14.07 1.37
N THR A 106 -0.77 13.28 1.67
CA THR A 106 0.28 13.67 2.61
C THR A 106 1.24 14.64 1.94
N ASP A 107 1.75 15.60 2.70
CA ASP A 107 2.64 16.67 2.20
C ASP A 107 3.60 17.10 3.30
N ILE A 108 4.75 16.46 3.41
CA ILE A 108 5.79 16.62 4.44
C ILE A 108 5.23 16.36 5.86
N ASN A 109 4.64 17.37 6.50
CA ASN A 109 4.06 17.33 7.84
C ASN A 109 2.59 17.73 7.88
N SER A 110 1.93 17.70 6.75
CA SER A 110 0.54 18.11 6.58
C SER A 110 -0.26 17.05 5.84
N LEU A 111 -1.53 16.91 6.20
CA LEU A 111 -2.52 16.19 5.40
C LEU A 111 -3.34 17.23 4.63
N ILE A 112 -3.41 17.10 3.32
CA ILE A 112 -4.08 18.01 2.41
C ILE A 112 -5.41 17.41 1.99
N GLU A 113 -6.50 18.14 2.21
CA GLU A 113 -7.84 17.79 1.74
C GLU A 113 -8.17 18.58 0.47
N ILE A 114 -8.57 17.87 -0.58
CA ILE A 114 -8.76 18.40 -1.93
C ILE A 114 -10.16 18.06 -2.41
N ASP A 115 -10.87 19.03 -2.97
CA ASP A 115 -12.11 18.78 -3.71
C ASP A 115 -11.80 17.99 -4.99
N ILE A 116 -12.26 16.77 -5.05
CA ILE A 116 -11.89 15.83 -6.13
C ILE A 116 -12.48 16.22 -7.51
N LYS A 117 -13.48 17.10 -7.55
CA LYS A 117 -14.06 17.57 -8.81
C LYS A 117 -13.27 18.72 -9.42
N THR A 118 -12.79 19.63 -8.56
CA THR A 118 -12.20 20.90 -8.99
C THR A 118 -10.69 20.98 -8.82
N GLY A 119 -10.07 20.11 -8.00
CA GLY A 119 -8.67 20.19 -7.62
C GLY A 119 -8.37 21.28 -6.59
N LYS A 120 -9.40 21.94 -6.06
CA LYS A 120 -9.21 22.99 -5.07
C LYS A 120 -8.80 22.41 -3.72
N ILE A 121 -7.72 22.91 -3.13
CA ILE A 121 -7.35 22.59 -1.76
C ILE A 121 -8.42 23.20 -0.83
N LEU A 122 -9.05 22.35 -0.02
CA LEU A 122 -10.07 22.72 0.94
C LEU A 122 -9.46 23.03 2.32
N ASN A 123 -8.58 22.14 2.78
CA ASN A 123 -7.94 22.25 4.09
C ASN A 123 -6.49 21.75 4.04
N ARG A 124 -5.68 22.26 4.99
CA ARG A 124 -4.35 21.78 5.33
C ARG A 124 -4.34 21.48 6.82
N TYR A 125 -4.22 20.21 7.17
CA TYR A 125 -4.16 19.76 8.55
C TYR A 125 -2.69 19.55 8.92
N VAL A 126 -2.11 20.51 9.65
CA VAL A 126 -0.69 20.47 10.03
C VAL A 126 -0.51 19.59 11.27
N ALA A 127 0.48 18.69 11.23
CA ALA A 127 0.97 17.91 12.36
C ALA A 127 2.38 18.39 12.73
N PRO A 128 2.55 19.36 13.67
CA PRO A 128 3.85 19.99 13.91
C PRO A 128 4.96 19.06 14.38
N ALA A 129 4.60 17.90 14.95
CA ALA A 129 5.54 16.87 15.38
C ALA A 129 5.86 15.83 14.30
N ALA A 130 5.16 15.84 13.18
CA ALA A 130 5.47 14.96 12.04
C ALA A 130 6.70 15.47 11.29
N ILE A 131 7.52 14.54 10.82
CA ILE A 131 8.75 14.84 10.07
C ILE A 131 8.59 14.43 8.60
N HIS A 132 7.96 13.27 8.36
CA HIS A 132 7.88 12.67 7.03
C HIS A 132 6.60 11.86 6.89
N LEU A 133 5.46 12.58 6.82
CA LEU A 133 4.21 11.93 6.45
C LEU A 133 4.38 11.34 5.04
N ASN A 134 4.20 10.03 4.95
CA ASN A 134 4.39 9.28 3.73
C ASN A 134 3.06 8.78 3.20
N ASP A 135 2.68 7.55 3.44
CA ASP A 135 1.45 7.02 2.90
C ASP A 135 0.21 7.35 3.73
N VAL A 136 -0.98 7.18 3.12
CA VAL A 136 -2.26 7.55 3.70
C VAL A 136 -3.37 6.59 3.26
N ALA A 137 -4.18 6.13 4.22
CA ALA A 137 -5.33 5.28 3.95
C ALA A 137 -6.60 5.80 4.64
N ALA A 138 -7.77 5.45 4.11
CA ALA A 138 -9.07 5.79 4.68
C ALA A 138 -9.79 4.53 5.19
N ASP A 139 -10.50 4.65 6.32
CA ASP A 139 -11.43 3.60 6.76
C ASP A 139 -12.87 3.83 6.22
N ASP A 140 -13.72 2.83 6.38
CA ASP A 140 -15.13 2.88 5.97
C ASP A 140 -15.96 3.95 6.71
N LYS A 141 -15.43 4.49 7.83
CA LYS A 141 -16.06 5.56 8.61
C LYS A 141 -15.61 6.95 8.17
N GLY A 142 -14.72 7.01 7.17
CA GLY A 142 -14.18 8.23 6.61
C GLY A 142 -13.08 8.89 7.47
N GLN A 143 -12.48 8.13 8.39
CA GLN A 143 -11.27 8.55 9.08
C GLN A 143 -10.06 8.33 8.16
N ILE A 144 -9.11 9.24 8.20
CA ILE A 144 -7.91 9.20 7.36
C ILE A 144 -6.71 8.97 8.25
N TYR A 145 -5.90 7.97 7.92
CA TYR A 145 -4.69 7.59 8.65
C TYR A 145 -3.47 7.88 7.79
N ALA A 146 -2.45 8.53 8.34
CA ALA A 146 -1.21 8.86 7.64
C ALA A 146 -0.01 8.33 8.43
N ALA A 147 0.90 7.62 7.76
CA ALA A 147 2.15 7.15 8.34
C ALA A 147 3.20 8.27 8.40
N ASP A 148 3.90 8.39 9.51
CA ASP A 148 5.15 9.16 9.60
C ASP A 148 6.32 8.19 9.76
N THR A 149 7.01 7.96 8.69
CA THR A 149 8.07 6.95 8.57
C THR A 149 9.24 7.21 9.53
N LEU A 150 9.57 8.46 9.80
CA LEU A 150 10.74 8.82 10.59
C LEU A 150 10.48 8.97 12.09
N THR A 151 9.22 8.90 12.51
CA THR A 151 8.85 9.02 13.94
C THR A 151 8.12 7.79 14.48
N ASP A 152 8.08 6.68 13.74
CA ASP A 152 7.33 5.47 14.10
C ASP A 152 5.89 5.81 14.54
N SER A 153 5.19 6.64 13.74
CA SER A 153 3.90 7.19 14.12
C SER A 153 2.84 7.01 13.04
N ILE A 154 1.60 6.88 13.47
CA ILE A 154 0.41 7.02 12.63
C ILE A 154 -0.38 8.23 13.14
N TYR A 155 -0.68 9.16 12.26
CA TYR A 155 -1.58 10.27 12.51
C TYR A 155 -2.98 9.92 12.01
N ARG A 156 -4.01 10.53 12.59
CA ARG A 156 -5.40 10.30 12.17
C ARG A 156 -6.19 11.61 12.12
N LEU A 157 -6.85 11.83 10.98
CA LEU A 157 -7.94 12.81 10.86
C LEU A 157 -9.25 12.10 11.19
N ASN A 158 -9.89 12.50 12.27
CA ASN A 158 -11.15 11.91 12.71
C ASN A 158 -12.37 12.63 12.11
N SER A 159 -13.58 12.10 12.35
CA SER A 159 -14.84 12.60 11.82
C SER A 159 -15.22 14.03 12.27
N ILE A 160 -14.60 14.55 13.34
CA ILE A 160 -14.79 15.94 13.80
C ILE A 160 -13.73 16.91 13.29
N GLY A 161 -12.85 16.46 12.37
CA GLY A 161 -11.83 17.30 11.75
C GLY A 161 -10.56 17.51 12.58
N LEU A 162 -10.33 16.72 13.63
CA LEU A 162 -9.07 16.75 14.39
C LEU A 162 -8.04 15.81 13.73
N PHE A 163 -6.91 16.35 13.27
CA PHE A 163 -5.74 15.61 12.80
C PHE A 163 -4.68 15.60 13.90
N ALA A 164 -4.40 14.43 14.44
CA ALA A 164 -3.46 14.27 15.56
C ALA A 164 -2.79 12.89 15.53
N MET A 165 -1.65 12.77 16.21
CA MET A 165 -0.98 11.48 16.43
C MET A 165 -1.97 10.51 17.09
N TRP A 166 -2.20 9.38 16.44
CA TRP A 166 -3.12 8.34 16.89
C TRP A 166 -2.39 7.17 17.54
N LEU A 167 -1.21 6.82 17.01
CA LEU A 167 -0.34 5.76 17.51
C LEU A 167 1.12 6.20 17.32
N ASN A 168 1.96 5.92 18.31
CA ASN A 168 3.42 6.02 18.20
C ASN A 168 4.01 4.83 18.93
N ASP A 169 4.70 3.99 18.20
CA ASP A 169 5.33 2.77 18.74
C ASP A 169 6.46 2.32 17.81
N THR A 170 7.63 2.06 18.36
CA THR A 170 8.79 1.56 17.60
C THR A 170 8.55 0.18 16.97
N ALA A 171 7.55 -0.58 17.43
CA ALA A 171 7.12 -1.82 16.80
C ALA A 171 6.54 -1.61 15.40
N LEU A 172 6.24 -0.38 14.97
CA LEU A 172 5.86 -0.04 13.60
C LEU A 172 7.04 -0.17 12.62
N GLU A 173 8.30 0.00 13.11
CA GLU A 173 9.55 -0.16 12.33
C GLU A 173 9.57 0.70 11.06
N ALA A 174 9.47 2.02 11.24
CA ALA A 174 9.36 3.00 10.16
C ALA A 174 8.18 2.69 9.20
N PRO A 175 6.92 2.93 9.64
CA PRO A 175 5.73 2.64 8.85
C PRO A 175 5.74 3.48 7.56
N ASN A 176 5.45 2.84 6.43
CA ASN A 176 5.37 3.49 5.13
C ASN A 176 4.02 3.17 4.50
N GLY A 177 3.88 2.18 3.59
CA GLY A 177 2.62 1.85 2.94
C GLY A 177 1.50 1.50 3.91
N LEU A 178 0.29 1.98 3.64
CA LEU A 178 -0.89 1.76 4.46
C LEU A 178 -2.06 1.24 3.63
N HIS A 179 -2.64 0.11 4.06
CA HIS A 179 -3.90 -0.38 3.51
C HIS A 179 -4.88 -0.68 4.65
N VAL A 180 -6.10 -0.15 4.58
CA VAL A 180 -7.13 -0.41 5.61
C VAL A 180 -8.13 -1.43 5.11
N GLU A 181 -8.30 -2.50 5.88
CA GLU A 181 -9.22 -3.60 5.58
C GLU A 181 -10.08 -3.93 6.82
N GLY A 182 -11.35 -3.54 6.80
CA GLY A 182 -12.26 -3.71 7.94
C GLY A 182 -11.80 -2.97 9.20
N ASN A 183 -11.40 -3.71 10.23
CA ASN A 183 -10.88 -3.16 11.48
C ASN A 183 -9.36 -3.28 11.62
N ASP A 184 -8.68 -3.69 10.57
CA ASP A 184 -7.23 -3.85 10.55
C ASP A 184 -6.60 -2.86 9.54
N MET A 185 -5.45 -2.33 9.92
CA MET A 185 -4.57 -1.56 9.04
C MET A 185 -3.35 -2.42 8.76
N ILE A 186 -3.12 -2.72 7.48
CA ILE A 186 -1.92 -3.42 7.00
C ILE A 186 -0.86 -2.36 6.73
N ILE A 187 0.32 -2.56 7.28
CA ILE A 187 1.42 -1.61 7.18
C ILE A 187 2.62 -2.28 6.52
N GLY A 188 3.12 -1.66 5.46
CA GLY A 188 4.43 -1.93 4.92
C GLY A 188 5.49 -1.23 5.76
N SER A 189 6.22 -1.97 6.60
CA SER A 189 7.33 -1.39 7.33
C SER A 189 8.56 -1.26 6.46
N TRP A 190 9.26 -0.13 6.59
CA TRP A 190 10.54 0.08 5.90
C TRP A 190 11.67 -0.74 6.53
N GLY A 191 11.57 -1.00 7.83
CA GLY A 191 12.62 -1.55 8.68
C GLY A 191 13.29 -0.48 9.52
N PHE A 192 14.32 -0.82 10.27
CA PHE A 192 15.01 0.13 11.13
C PHE A 192 16.05 0.96 10.36
N PRO A 193 15.84 2.27 10.13
CA PRO A 193 16.81 3.13 9.49
C PRO A 193 18.10 3.25 10.36
N THR A 194 19.27 3.16 9.72
CA THR A 194 20.57 3.29 10.39
C THR A 194 21.30 4.56 9.99
N ASP A 195 21.24 4.92 8.69
CA ASP A 195 21.79 6.15 8.14
C ASP A 195 20.88 6.62 6.99
N GLY A 196 20.15 7.69 7.22
CA GLY A 196 19.09 8.14 6.35
C GLY A 196 18.00 7.08 6.21
N PHE A 197 17.79 6.58 4.99
CA PHE A 197 16.84 5.49 4.68
C PHE A 197 17.48 4.11 4.50
N ASN A 198 18.78 3.97 4.76
CA ASN A 198 19.42 2.65 4.74
C ASN A 198 19.01 1.82 5.95
N THR A 199 18.87 0.52 5.78
CA THR A 199 18.54 -0.42 6.83
C THR A 199 19.49 -1.62 6.82
N GLU A 200 19.89 -2.11 8.01
CA GLU A 200 20.58 -3.40 8.12
C GLU A 200 19.59 -4.55 8.02
N ILE A 201 18.42 -4.36 8.62
CA ILE A 201 17.32 -5.33 8.60
C ILE A 201 16.13 -4.65 7.92
N PRO A 202 15.73 -5.09 6.72
CA PRO A 202 14.56 -4.58 6.05
C PRO A 202 13.27 -4.97 6.80
N GLY A 203 12.17 -4.31 6.45
CA GLY A 203 10.88 -4.50 7.09
C GLY A 203 10.10 -5.71 6.58
N HIS A 204 8.88 -5.81 7.09
CA HIS A 204 7.87 -6.80 6.72
C HIS A 204 6.47 -6.22 6.93
N LEU A 205 5.43 -6.94 6.51
CA LEU A 205 4.06 -6.47 6.74
C LEU A 205 3.66 -6.62 8.22
N LYS A 206 2.99 -5.60 8.73
CA LYS A 206 2.39 -5.58 10.06
C LYS A 206 0.89 -5.36 9.97
N ILE A 207 0.19 -5.72 11.04
CA ILE A 207 -1.23 -5.48 11.23
C ILE A 207 -1.42 -4.65 12.48
N VAL A 208 -2.11 -3.52 12.36
CA VAL A 208 -2.51 -2.68 13.47
C VAL A 208 -4.03 -2.70 13.58
N SER A 209 -4.54 -3.11 14.74
CA SER A 209 -5.99 -3.09 15.02
C SER A 209 -6.49 -1.65 15.19
N LEU A 210 -7.48 -1.26 14.41
CA LEU A 210 -8.16 0.04 14.54
C LEU A 210 -9.06 0.12 15.79
N ILE A 211 -9.28 -1.02 16.48
CA ILE A 211 -10.13 -1.08 17.68
C ILE A 211 -9.30 -0.78 18.94
N ASP A 212 -8.18 -1.49 19.12
CA ASP A 212 -7.39 -1.46 20.36
C ASP A 212 -5.94 -1.02 20.16
N LYS A 213 -5.54 -0.74 18.91
CA LYS A 213 -4.19 -0.32 18.49
C LYS A 213 -3.10 -1.38 18.72
N SER A 214 -3.48 -2.63 18.93
CA SER A 214 -2.49 -3.71 19.04
C SER A 214 -1.75 -3.88 17.72
N ILE A 215 -0.43 -4.11 17.81
CA ILE A 215 0.46 -4.31 16.66
C ILE A 215 0.90 -5.76 16.65
N LYS A 216 0.84 -6.40 15.49
CA LYS A 216 1.37 -7.75 15.26
C LYS A 216 2.00 -7.84 13.86
N SER A 217 2.95 -8.72 13.69
CA SER A 217 3.47 -9.04 12.37
C SER A 217 2.44 -9.84 11.57
N LEU A 218 2.39 -9.61 10.25
CA LEU A 218 1.67 -10.49 9.35
C LEU A 218 2.48 -11.79 9.20
N GLY A 219 1.87 -12.90 9.56
CA GLY A 219 2.46 -14.24 9.36
C GLY A 219 3.77 -14.46 10.12
N ASN A 220 4.81 -14.86 9.40
CA ASN A 220 6.07 -15.37 9.98
C ASN A 220 7.08 -14.30 10.39
N ALA A 221 6.79 -13.02 10.21
CA ALA A 221 7.64 -11.87 10.56
C ALA A 221 9.04 -11.86 9.92
N LYS A 222 9.23 -12.59 8.80
CA LYS A 222 10.53 -12.54 8.10
C LYS A 222 10.69 -11.21 7.37
N PRO A 223 11.87 -10.59 7.45
CA PRO A 223 12.18 -9.40 6.65
C PRO A 223 12.05 -9.72 5.15
N VAL A 224 11.40 -8.86 4.39
CA VAL A 224 11.16 -9.05 2.95
C VAL A 224 11.66 -7.92 2.08
N GLY A 225 11.70 -6.68 2.58
CA GLY A 225 12.14 -5.52 1.80
C GLY A 225 11.99 -4.20 2.55
N ASN A 226 12.39 -3.10 1.92
CA ASN A 226 12.06 -1.76 2.36
C ASN A 226 10.71 -1.39 1.72
N LEU A 227 9.62 -1.76 2.45
CA LEU A 227 8.28 -1.77 1.88
C LEU A 227 7.75 -0.35 1.73
N ASP A 228 7.16 -0.10 0.56
CA ASP A 228 6.55 1.19 0.20
C ASP A 228 5.04 0.99 0.03
N GLY A 229 4.50 0.86 -1.17
CA GLY A 229 3.08 0.64 -1.36
C GLY A 229 2.59 -0.75 -0.93
N VAL A 230 1.37 -0.82 -0.43
CA VAL A 230 0.70 -2.05 0.01
C VAL A 230 -0.74 -2.06 -0.46
N GLU A 231 -1.13 -3.01 -1.31
CA GLU A 231 -2.49 -3.16 -1.80
C GLU A 231 -2.97 -4.61 -1.75
N ALA A 232 -4.25 -4.80 -1.40
CA ALA A 232 -4.86 -6.13 -1.31
C ALA A 232 -5.05 -6.78 -2.69
N ASP A 233 -4.85 -8.11 -2.77
CA ASP A 233 -5.14 -8.89 -3.98
C ASP A 233 -6.62 -9.32 -4.09
N GLY A 234 -7.43 -9.02 -3.07
CA GLY A 234 -8.82 -9.41 -2.97
C GLY A 234 -9.05 -10.86 -2.50
N ASN A 235 -7.99 -11.61 -2.18
CA ASN A 235 -8.04 -13.00 -1.70
C ASN A 235 -7.31 -13.20 -0.38
N GLY A 236 -6.95 -12.10 0.29
CA GLY A 236 -6.28 -12.08 1.60
C GLY A 236 -4.75 -12.00 1.54
N ALA A 237 -4.16 -11.90 0.35
CA ALA A 237 -2.74 -11.60 0.15
C ALA A 237 -2.56 -10.15 -0.34
N TYR A 238 -1.31 -9.70 -0.44
CA TYR A 238 -0.99 -8.31 -0.73
C TYR A 238 0.06 -8.19 -1.83
N TYR A 239 -0.14 -7.24 -2.74
CA TYR A 239 0.90 -6.74 -3.63
C TYR A 239 1.65 -5.63 -2.93
N VAL A 240 2.98 -5.73 -2.91
CA VAL A 240 3.83 -4.83 -2.12
C VAL A 240 5.06 -4.44 -2.93
N THR A 241 5.38 -3.16 -2.93
CA THR A 241 6.63 -2.67 -3.54
C THR A 241 7.77 -2.64 -2.52
N ASP A 242 8.97 -3.02 -2.96
CA ASP A 242 10.25 -2.81 -2.26
C ASP A 242 11.00 -1.69 -2.98
N TRP A 243 10.98 -0.51 -2.38
CA TRP A 243 11.48 0.71 -3.03
C TRP A 243 12.99 0.67 -3.32
N ILE A 244 13.80 0.21 -2.35
CA ILE A 244 15.27 0.19 -2.51
C ILE A 244 15.68 -0.80 -3.60
N ASN A 245 15.16 -2.02 -3.55
CA ASN A 245 15.56 -3.07 -4.47
C ASN A 245 14.76 -3.06 -5.79
N GLY A 246 13.74 -2.20 -5.90
CA GLY A 246 12.92 -2.12 -7.11
C GLY A 246 12.20 -3.42 -7.40
N LYS A 247 11.36 -3.90 -6.46
CA LYS A 247 10.63 -5.16 -6.62
C LYS A 247 9.14 -4.97 -6.45
N LEU A 248 8.36 -5.78 -7.14
CA LEU A 248 6.98 -6.06 -6.79
C LEU A 248 6.92 -7.47 -6.20
N LEU A 249 6.41 -7.55 -4.98
CA LEU A 249 6.25 -8.77 -4.20
C LEU A 249 4.76 -9.11 -4.08
N HIS A 250 4.43 -10.41 -3.98
CA HIS A 250 3.13 -10.90 -3.54
C HIS A 250 3.32 -11.61 -2.21
N ILE A 251 2.70 -11.10 -1.15
CA ILE A 251 2.90 -11.55 0.22
C ILE A 251 1.62 -12.22 0.71
N GLN A 252 1.74 -13.49 1.08
CA GLN A 252 0.65 -14.31 1.60
C GLN A 252 0.33 -13.99 3.07
N PRO A 253 -0.86 -14.34 3.59
CA PRO A 253 -1.23 -14.12 4.99
C PRO A 253 -0.30 -14.79 6.01
N ASN A 254 0.42 -15.84 5.62
CA ASN A 254 1.43 -16.51 6.46
C ASN A 254 2.79 -15.79 6.44
N GLY A 255 2.93 -14.67 5.68
CA GLY A 255 4.15 -13.89 5.52
C GLY A 255 5.12 -14.41 4.46
N ASP A 256 4.80 -15.48 3.76
CA ASP A 256 5.63 -15.95 2.64
C ASP A 256 5.49 -14.97 1.45
N SER A 257 6.63 -14.57 0.88
CA SER A 257 6.69 -13.63 -0.23
C SER A 257 7.15 -14.28 -1.52
N THR A 258 6.51 -13.93 -2.62
CA THR A 258 6.91 -14.30 -3.98
C THR A 258 7.29 -13.06 -4.76
N LEU A 259 8.45 -13.09 -5.42
CA LEU A 259 8.87 -12.03 -6.34
C LEU A 259 8.07 -12.14 -7.64
N LEU A 260 7.30 -11.09 -7.97
CA LEU A 260 6.57 -11.02 -9.23
C LEU A 260 7.35 -10.27 -10.32
N LEU A 261 7.97 -9.15 -9.97
CA LEU A 261 8.70 -8.31 -10.92
C LEU A 261 10.00 -7.77 -10.31
N ASN A 262 11.04 -7.69 -11.15
CA ASN A 262 12.18 -6.82 -10.93
C ASN A 262 11.93 -5.51 -11.70
N LEU A 263 11.89 -4.42 -10.98
CA LEU A 263 11.70 -3.05 -11.47
C LEU A 263 12.98 -2.24 -11.21
N SER A 264 12.96 -0.95 -11.53
CA SER A 264 14.00 -0.03 -11.07
C SER A 264 13.84 0.33 -9.60
N SER A 265 14.93 0.65 -8.91
CA SER A 265 14.88 1.26 -7.57
C SER A 265 14.01 2.51 -7.58
N GLY A 266 13.18 2.68 -6.57
CA GLY A 266 12.15 3.71 -6.54
C GLY A 266 10.80 3.25 -7.07
N ALA A 267 10.53 1.92 -7.06
CA ALA A 267 9.16 1.41 -7.20
C ALA A 267 8.38 1.84 -5.95
N ALA A 268 7.53 2.85 -6.13
CA ALA A 268 6.86 3.57 -5.04
C ALA A 268 5.43 3.04 -4.80
N ASP A 269 4.56 3.84 -4.19
CA ASP A 269 3.23 3.40 -3.77
C ASP A 269 2.32 3.06 -4.97
N LEU A 270 1.80 1.84 -4.98
CA LEU A 270 1.08 1.23 -6.11
C LEU A 270 -0.45 1.31 -5.93
N GLU A 271 -1.17 1.15 -7.04
CA GLU A 271 -2.63 0.96 -7.06
C GLU A 271 -3.00 -0.37 -7.72
N VAL A 272 -3.94 -1.10 -7.11
CA VAL A 272 -4.51 -2.34 -7.66
C VAL A 272 -5.97 -2.18 -8.00
N ILE A 273 -6.29 -2.10 -9.28
CA ILE A 273 -7.66 -2.02 -9.76
C ILE A 273 -8.19 -3.45 -10.04
N LEU A 274 -8.76 -4.09 -9.03
CA LEU A 274 -9.18 -5.50 -9.08
C LEU A 274 -10.16 -5.78 -10.22
N GLU A 275 -11.17 -4.93 -10.43
CA GLU A 275 -12.15 -5.10 -11.51
C GLU A 275 -11.58 -4.97 -12.91
N LYS A 276 -10.45 -4.27 -13.05
CA LYS A 276 -9.70 -4.16 -14.30
C LYS A 276 -8.56 -5.16 -14.37
N LYS A 277 -8.26 -5.88 -13.27
CA LYS A 277 -7.09 -6.74 -13.11
C LYS A 277 -5.79 -6.00 -13.48
N LEU A 278 -5.62 -4.80 -12.96
CA LEU A 278 -4.53 -3.90 -13.33
C LEU A 278 -3.76 -3.48 -12.09
N ILE A 279 -2.44 -3.57 -12.15
CA ILE A 279 -1.54 -2.98 -11.16
C ILE A 279 -0.83 -1.82 -11.84
N ILE A 280 -0.80 -0.66 -11.17
CA ILE A 280 -0.11 0.54 -11.65
C ILE A 280 0.93 0.92 -10.62
N ILE A 281 2.17 1.16 -11.07
CA ILE A 281 3.32 1.42 -10.20
C ILE A 281 4.03 2.70 -10.66
N PRO A 282 4.17 3.70 -9.80
CA PRO A 282 5.07 4.81 -10.03
C PRO A 282 6.54 4.32 -9.94
N LEU A 283 7.32 4.61 -10.97
CA LEU A 283 8.77 4.43 -10.97
C LEU A 283 9.39 5.79 -10.69
N MET A 284 9.50 6.12 -9.40
CA MET A 284 9.81 7.46 -8.90
C MET A 284 11.11 8.01 -9.51
N LYS A 285 12.20 7.24 -9.48
CA LYS A 285 13.51 7.65 -10.01
C LYS A 285 13.55 7.73 -11.53
N ASP A 286 12.66 7.00 -12.22
CA ASP A 286 12.56 7.01 -13.69
C ASP A 286 11.59 8.08 -14.20
N ASN A 287 10.86 8.76 -13.29
CA ASN A 287 9.84 9.74 -13.63
C ASN A 287 8.73 9.18 -14.52
N LYS A 288 8.32 7.93 -14.29
CA LYS A 288 7.38 7.17 -15.12
C LYS A 288 6.29 6.51 -14.28
N LEU A 289 5.22 6.11 -14.96
CA LEU A 289 4.28 5.11 -14.50
C LEU A 289 4.38 3.87 -15.38
N VAL A 290 4.17 2.70 -14.79
CA VAL A 290 4.06 1.45 -15.52
C VAL A 290 2.82 0.68 -15.05
N ALA A 291 2.15 -0.02 -15.97
CA ALA A 291 1.00 -0.84 -15.63
C ALA A 291 1.14 -2.27 -16.12
N TYR A 292 0.66 -3.19 -15.28
CA TYR A 292 0.67 -4.63 -15.54
C TYR A 292 -0.74 -5.20 -15.41
N LYS A 293 -1.06 -6.13 -16.31
CA LYS A 293 -2.29 -6.94 -16.26
C LYS A 293 -2.05 -8.19 -15.41
N ILE A 294 -2.93 -8.44 -14.44
CA ILE A 294 -2.96 -9.67 -13.65
C ILE A 294 -3.62 -10.78 -14.49
N ARG A 295 -2.95 -11.93 -14.65
CA ARG A 295 -3.38 -13.10 -15.42
C ARG A 295 -3.67 -14.29 -14.50
#